data_e8f8f98d7446528641ad913f5a738037
#
_entry.id   e8f8f98d7446528641ad913f5a738037
#
_cell.length_a   1.000
_cell.length_b   1.000
_cell.length_c   1.000
_cell.angle_alpha   90.00
_cell.angle_beta   90.00
_cell.angle_gamma   90.00
#
_symmetry.space_group_name_H-M   'P 1'
#
loop_
_entity.id
_entity.type
_entity.pdbx_description
1 polymer ?
#
loop_
_entity_poly.entity_id
_entity_poly.type
_entity_poly.pdbx_seq_one_letter_code
_entity_poly.pdbx_strand_id
1 'polypeptide(L)'
;MALQNEKNSRYLLRDWKPENPAFWENKGKHIARRNLWISVSCLLLAFCVWMLFSAVTVNLNKIGFNFTTDQLFLLTALPSVSGALLRVPYSFMVPIFGGRRWTVFSTAILIIPCVWLGIAVQNPNTPFGIFIVIALLCGFAGANFASSMGNISFFFPKAKQGSALGINGGLGNLGVSVMQLVAPLVIFVPVFAFLGVNGVPQADGSVMSLANAAWIWVPLLAIATIAAWSGMNDIASSRAVSYTHLR
;
A
#
# COMPACT_ATOMS: atom_id res chain seq x y z
N MET A 1 -32.18 0.71 -7.61
CA MET A 1 -31.84 -0.74 -7.58
C MET A 1 -30.52 -1.06 -6.87
N ALA A 2 -29.46 -0.24 -6.97
CA ALA A 2 -28.19 -0.47 -6.27
C ALA A 2 -28.27 -0.41 -4.73
N LEU A 3 -29.08 0.48 -4.16
CA LEU A 3 -29.23 0.66 -2.71
C LEU A 3 -30.04 -0.46 -2.01
N GLN A 4 -30.83 -1.25 -2.73
CA GLN A 4 -31.59 -2.36 -2.16
C GLN A 4 -30.75 -3.63 -2.01
N ASN A 5 -29.72 -3.84 -2.86
CA ASN A 5 -28.85 -5.01 -2.76
C ASN A 5 -27.80 -4.88 -1.62
N GLU A 6 -27.54 -3.70 -1.12
CA GLU A 6 -26.65 -3.48 0.04
C GLU A 6 -27.31 -3.84 1.39
N LYS A 7 -28.62 -4.10 1.41
CA LYS A 7 -29.38 -4.36 2.65
C LYS A 7 -28.90 -5.55 3.46
N ASN A 8 -28.17 -6.51 2.87
CA ASN A 8 -27.78 -7.79 3.52
C ASN A 8 -26.30 -8.14 3.43
N SER A 9 -25.38 -7.18 3.23
CA SER A 9 -23.95 -7.50 3.24
C SER A 9 -23.46 -7.71 4.68
N ARG A 10 -22.96 -8.90 4.99
CA ARG A 10 -22.31 -9.23 6.29
C ARG A 10 -21.13 -8.30 6.63
N TYR A 11 -20.63 -7.55 5.66
CA TYR A 11 -19.51 -6.64 5.80
C TYR A 11 -19.91 -5.21 6.12
N LEU A 12 -21.19 -4.83 5.97
CA LEU A 12 -21.68 -3.49 6.23
C LEU A 12 -22.21 -3.38 7.66
N LEU A 13 -21.55 -2.58 8.49
CA LEU A 13 -21.95 -2.29 9.87
C LEU A 13 -22.89 -1.08 9.88
N ARG A 14 -24.18 -1.31 10.13
CA ARG A 14 -25.22 -0.25 10.14
C ARG A 14 -25.31 0.44 11.49
N ASP A 15 -25.34 -0.35 12.57
CA ASP A 15 -25.45 0.11 13.95
C ASP A 15 -24.08 0.12 14.63
N TRP A 16 -23.15 0.95 14.12
CA TRP A 16 -21.85 1.11 14.72
C TRP A 16 -21.87 2.21 15.77
N LYS A 17 -21.74 1.84 17.06
CA LYS A 17 -21.84 2.74 18.22
C LYS A 17 -20.63 2.57 19.14
N PRO A 18 -19.42 3.00 18.70
CA PRO A 18 -18.18 2.76 19.46
C PRO A 18 -18.14 3.48 20.81
N GLU A 19 -18.91 4.59 20.96
CA GLU A 19 -18.99 5.36 22.21
C GLU A 19 -19.87 4.68 23.27
N ASN A 20 -20.67 3.67 22.91
CA ASN A 20 -21.46 2.91 23.88
C ASN A 20 -20.59 1.85 24.56
N PRO A 21 -20.34 1.92 25.90
CA PRO A 21 -19.45 0.99 26.59
C PRO A 21 -19.87 -0.48 26.46
N ALA A 22 -21.15 -0.77 26.57
CA ALA A 22 -21.67 -2.14 26.47
C ALA A 22 -21.48 -2.71 25.06
N PHE A 23 -21.78 -1.92 24.03
CA PHE A 23 -21.52 -2.31 22.64
C PHE A 23 -20.01 -2.52 22.38
N TRP A 24 -19.17 -1.61 22.90
CA TRP A 24 -17.75 -1.66 22.72
C TRP A 24 -17.13 -2.93 23.33
N GLU A 25 -17.45 -3.21 24.59
CA GLU A 25 -16.89 -4.36 25.29
C GLU A 25 -17.37 -5.71 24.73
N ASN A 26 -18.64 -5.82 24.35
CA ASN A 26 -19.21 -7.08 23.89
C ASN A 26 -18.85 -7.40 22.41
N LYS A 27 -18.80 -6.40 21.52
CA LYS A 27 -18.68 -6.61 20.07
C LYS A 27 -17.69 -5.66 19.39
N GLY A 28 -17.72 -4.37 19.73
CA GLY A 28 -17.06 -3.30 19.00
C GLY A 28 -15.54 -3.50 18.95
N LYS A 29 -14.91 -3.76 20.07
CA LYS A 29 -13.45 -3.89 20.19
C LYS A 29 -12.86 -5.00 19.31
N HIS A 30 -13.55 -6.13 19.17
CA HIS A 30 -13.04 -7.26 18.37
C HIS A 30 -13.07 -6.94 16.87
N ILE A 31 -14.16 -6.32 16.40
CA ILE A 31 -14.29 -5.88 15.02
C ILE A 31 -13.27 -4.76 14.72
N ALA A 32 -13.16 -3.77 15.59
CA ALA A 32 -12.23 -2.65 15.43
C ALA A 32 -10.78 -3.13 15.36
N ARG A 33 -10.37 -4.03 16.27
CA ARG A 33 -9.02 -4.61 16.30
C ARG A 33 -8.70 -5.40 15.02
N ARG A 34 -9.62 -6.21 14.53
CA ARG A 34 -9.44 -6.95 13.28
C ARG A 34 -9.22 -5.99 12.09
N ASN A 35 -10.07 -4.97 11.97
CA ASN A 35 -9.91 -3.95 10.92
C ASN A 35 -8.58 -3.20 11.06
N LEU A 36 -8.16 -2.86 12.29
CA LEU A 36 -6.89 -2.19 12.55
C LEU A 36 -5.69 -3.04 12.07
N TRP A 37 -5.62 -4.31 12.46
CA TRP A 37 -4.46 -5.14 12.10
C TRP A 37 -4.37 -5.43 10.60
N ILE A 38 -5.51 -5.61 9.93
CA ILE A 38 -5.52 -5.73 8.47
C ILE A 38 -5.08 -4.40 7.83
N SER A 39 -5.56 -3.27 8.33
CA SER A 39 -5.16 -1.95 7.86
C SER A 39 -3.67 -1.70 8.04
N VAL A 40 -3.11 -2.04 9.20
CA VAL A 40 -1.65 -1.97 9.48
C VAL A 40 -0.87 -2.76 8.45
N SER A 41 -1.26 -4.00 8.17
CA SER A 41 -0.57 -4.87 7.20
C SER A 41 -0.63 -4.27 5.79
N CYS A 42 -1.80 -3.80 5.34
CA CYS A 42 -1.94 -3.13 4.05
C CYS A 42 -1.11 -1.85 3.96
N LEU A 43 -1.08 -1.06 5.03
CA LEU A 43 -0.35 0.20 5.07
C LEU A 43 1.17 -0.02 5.11
N LEU A 44 1.64 -1.02 5.87
CA LEU A 44 3.05 -1.41 5.90
C LEU A 44 3.54 -1.80 4.49
N LEU A 45 2.80 -2.66 3.78
CA LEU A 45 3.14 -3.04 2.42
C LEU A 45 3.06 -1.85 1.45
N ALA A 46 2.10 -0.96 1.64
CA ALA A 46 2.05 0.28 0.87
C ALA A 46 3.32 1.12 1.05
N PHE A 47 3.81 1.28 2.28
CA PHE A 47 5.07 2.00 2.53
C PHE A 47 6.29 1.28 1.94
N CYS A 48 6.31 -0.06 1.90
CA CYS A 48 7.35 -0.81 1.17
C CYS A 48 7.36 -0.43 -0.32
N VAL A 49 6.20 -0.42 -0.97
CA VAL A 49 6.08 -0.05 -2.39
C VAL A 49 6.42 1.42 -2.62
N TRP A 50 6.00 2.31 -1.72
CA TRP A 50 6.32 3.73 -1.82
C TRP A 50 7.82 4.02 -1.82
N MET A 51 8.58 3.25 -1.03
CA MET A 51 10.04 3.37 -0.90
C MET A 51 10.82 2.53 -1.92
N LEU A 52 10.14 1.84 -2.83
CA LEU A 52 10.76 0.90 -3.77
C LEU A 52 11.86 1.55 -4.62
N PHE A 53 11.63 2.76 -5.14
CA PHE A 53 12.61 3.46 -5.94
C PHE A 53 13.84 3.90 -5.15
N SER A 54 13.74 4.18 -3.85
CA SER A 54 14.91 4.52 -3.04
C SER A 54 15.92 3.38 -2.93
N ALA A 55 15.44 2.12 -3.00
CA ALA A 55 16.31 0.95 -2.98
C ALA A 55 16.76 0.51 -4.38
N VAL A 56 15.93 0.73 -5.40
CA VAL A 56 16.19 0.27 -6.77
C VAL A 56 17.15 1.20 -7.51
N THR A 57 16.97 2.53 -7.40
CA THR A 57 17.75 3.51 -8.18
C THR A 57 19.25 3.43 -7.98
N VAL A 58 19.72 3.12 -6.77
CA VAL A 58 21.14 2.98 -6.44
C VAL A 58 21.81 1.79 -7.15
N ASN A 59 21.04 0.86 -7.70
CA ASN A 59 21.51 -0.34 -8.36
C ASN A 59 21.23 -0.38 -9.86
N LEU A 60 20.43 0.54 -10.42
CA LEU A 60 20.06 0.53 -11.85
C LEU A 60 21.29 0.56 -12.75
N ASN A 61 22.24 1.43 -12.50
CA ASN A 61 23.44 1.53 -13.35
C ASN A 61 24.36 0.31 -13.22
N LYS A 62 24.30 -0.44 -12.09
CA LYS A 62 25.07 -1.67 -11.90
C LYS A 62 24.56 -2.84 -12.76
N ILE A 63 23.31 -2.76 -13.21
CA ILE A 63 22.69 -3.79 -14.06
C ILE A 63 22.62 -3.39 -15.54
N GLY A 64 23.33 -2.33 -15.93
CA GLY A 64 23.53 -1.94 -17.33
C GLY A 64 22.75 -0.73 -17.80
N PHE A 65 22.01 -0.04 -16.91
CA PHE A 65 21.43 1.28 -17.26
C PHE A 65 22.49 2.36 -17.18
N ASN A 66 22.36 3.40 -18.01
CA ASN A 66 23.24 4.55 -18.07
C ASN A 66 22.51 5.84 -17.72
N PHE A 67 21.81 5.85 -16.58
CA PHE A 67 21.09 7.03 -16.13
C PHE A 67 22.05 8.01 -15.44
N THR A 68 21.82 9.30 -15.69
CA THR A 68 22.56 10.36 -14.99
C THR A 68 22.15 10.43 -13.52
N THR A 69 22.99 11.05 -12.70
CA THR A 69 22.68 11.26 -11.29
C THR A 69 21.36 12.01 -11.10
N ASP A 70 21.11 13.03 -11.91
CA ASP A 70 19.85 13.81 -11.84
C ASP A 70 18.62 12.94 -12.18
N GLN A 71 18.75 12.05 -13.15
CA GLN A 71 17.69 11.10 -13.50
C GLN A 71 17.39 10.13 -12.34
N LEU A 72 18.41 9.60 -11.68
CA LEU A 72 18.24 8.72 -10.53
C LEU A 72 17.60 9.45 -9.33
N PHE A 73 18.01 10.69 -9.05
CA PHE A 73 17.37 11.52 -8.04
C PHE A 73 15.90 11.82 -8.37
N LEU A 74 15.62 12.15 -9.63
CA LEU A 74 14.24 12.37 -10.08
C LEU A 74 13.36 11.14 -9.83
N LEU A 75 13.81 9.94 -10.22
CA LEU A 75 13.09 8.70 -9.98
C LEU A 75 12.84 8.43 -8.49
N THR A 76 13.77 8.78 -7.62
CA THR A 76 13.63 8.63 -6.17
C THR A 76 12.61 9.64 -5.59
N ALA A 77 12.53 10.84 -6.15
CA ALA A 77 11.65 11.91 -5.68
C ALA A 77 10.19 11.73 -6.15
N LEU A 78 9.96 11.20 -7.36
CA LEU A 78 8.65 11.12 -7.99
C LEU A 78 7.58 10.40 -7.16
N PRO A 79 7.84 9.25 -6.50
CA PRO A 79 6.85 8.61 -5.63
C PRO A 79 6.39 9.51 -4.48
N SER A 80 7.29 10.32 -3.94
CA SER A 80 6.96 11.26 -2.85
C SER A 80 6.08 12.40 -3.33
N VAL A 81 6.37 12.96 -4.50
CA VAL A 81 5.59 14.05 -5.10
C VAL A 81 4.19 13.56 -5.45
N SER A 82 4.09 12.46 -6.22
CA SER A 82 2.78 11.90 -6.60
C SER A 82 1.98 11.44 -5.39
N GLY A 83 2.64 10.81 -4.40
CA GLY A 83 1.99 10.39 -3.15
C GLY A 83 1.44 11.55 -2.35
N ALA A 84 2.17 12.66 -2.24
CA ALA A 84 1.72 13.87 -1.54
C ALA A 84 0.47 14.46 -2.22
N LEU A 85 0.48 14.60 -3.54
CA LEU A 85 -0.64 15.12 -4.31
C LEU A 85 -1.88 14.21 -4.21
N LEU A 86 -1.68 12.91 -4.29
CA LEU A 86 -2.76 11.92 -4.23
C LEU A 86 -3.38 11.77 -2.84
N ARG A 87 -2.73 12.22 -1.75
CA ARG A 87 -3.33 12.21 -0.40
C ARG A 87 -4.63 13.01 -0.34
N VAL A 88 -4.73 14.09 -1.11
CA VAL A 88 -5.94 14.93 -1.13
C VAL A 88 -7.15 14.12 -1.63
N PRO A 89 -7.18 13.56 -2.86
CA PRO A 89 -8.32 12.75 -3.30
C PRO A 89 -8.52 11.50 -2.43
N TYR A 90 -7.45 10.84 -1.95
CA TYR A 90 -7.54 9.63 -1.13
C TYR A 90 -8.24 9.87 0.22
N SER A 91 -8.17 11.08 0.77
CA SER A 91 -8.88 11.42 2.02
C SER A 91 -10.40 11.36 1.87
N PHE A 92 -10.94 11.54 0.67
CA PHE A 92 -12.36 11.48 0.37
C PHE A 92 -12.86 10.09 -0.07
N MET A 93 -11.97 9.16 -0.33
CA MET A 93 -12.35 7.87 -0.91
C MET A 93 -13.10 6.95 0.07
N VAL A 94 -12.76 7.00 1.35
CA VAL A 94 -13.44 6.20 2.37
C VAL A 94 -14.91 6.58 2.53
N PRO A 95 -15.30 7.86 2.64
CA PRO A 95 -16.70 8.29 2.61
C PRO A 95 -17.43 7.90 1.33
N ILE A 96 -16.78 7.94 0.17
CA ILE A 96 -17.41 7.69 -1.13
C ILE A 96 -17.61 6.18 -1.37
N PHE A 97 -16.56 5.38 -1.27
CA PHE A 97 -16.55 3.97 -1.66
C PHE A 97 -16.70 2.99 -0.48
N GLY A 98 -16.46 3.46 0.74
CA GLY A 98 -16.35 2.63 1.94
C GLY A 98 -14.92 2.18 2.22
N GLY A 99 -14.60 2.03 3.51
CA GLY A 99 -13.24 1.75 3.95
C GLY A 99 -12.70 0.40 3.47
N ARG A 100 -13.51 -0.66 3.57
CA ARG A 100 -13.14 -1.99 3.10
C ARG A 100 -12.88 -2.01 1.59
N ARG A 101 -13.85 -1.54 0.79
CA ARG A 101 -13.74 -1.57 -0.68
C ARG A 101 -12.56 -0.76 -1.16
N TRP A 102 -12.36 0.42 -0.56
CA TRP A 102 -11.25 1.28 -0.91
C TRP A 102 -9.89 0.66 -0.53
N THR A 103 -9.75 0.09 0.67
CA THR A 103 -8.51 -0.57 1.09
C THR A 103 -8.15 -1.73 0.16
N VAL A 104 -9.14 -2.55 -0.23
CA VAL A 104 -8.93 -3.65 -1.19
C VAL A 104 -8.41 -3.12 -2.53
N PHE A 105 -9.10 -2.12 -3.11
CA PHE A 105 -8.70 -1.55 -4.39
C PHE A 105 -7.32 -0.89 -4.32
N SER A 106 -7.10 -0.04 -3.32
CA SER A 106 -5.86 0.72 -3.18
C SER A 106 -4.64 -0.14 -2.80
N THR A 107 -4.85 -1.32 -2.20
CA THR A 107 -3.79 -2.30 -1.97
C THR A 107 -3.52 -3.12 -3.23
N ALA A 108 -4.56 -3.60 -3.90
CA ALA A 108 -4.43 -4.41 -5.11
C ALA A 108 -3.73 -3.67 -6.26
N ILE A 109 -4.03 -2.39 -6.45
CA ILE A 109 -3.44 -1.59 -7.54
C ILE A 109 -1.92 -1.46 -7.41
N LEU A 110 -1.35 -1.60 -6.22
CA LEU A 110 0.10 -1.56 -5.98
C LEU A 110 0.85 -2.76 -6.55
N ILE A 111 0.15 -3.83 -6.91
CA ILE A 111 0.74 -4.97 -7.62
C ILE A 111 1.24 -4.53 -9.00
N ILE A 112 0.54 -3.57 -9.65
CA ILE A 112 0.88 -3.11 -11.00
C ILE A 112 2.31 -2.53 -11.06
N PRO A 113 2.67 -1.49 -10.27
CA PRO A 113 4.03 -0.96 -10.31
C PRO A 113 5.10 -1.97 -9.87
N CYS A 114 4.79 -2.88 -8.93
CA CYS A 114 5.74 -3.91 -8.52
C CYS A 114 6.04 -4.89 -9.66
N VAL A 115 5.01 -5.40 -10.34
CA VAL A 115 5.18 -6.31 -11.48
C VAL A 115 5.88 -5.60 -12.62
N TRP A 116 5.43 -4.39 -12.96
CA TRP A 116 5.99 -3.63 -14.08
C TRP A 116 7.45 -3.25 -13.86
N LEU A 117 7.81 -2.79 -12.65
CA LEU A 117 9.20 -2.48 -12.32
C LEU A 117 10.09 -3.72 -12.44
N GLY A 118 9.66 -4.86 -11.90
CA GLY A 118 10.44 -6.09 -12.00
C GLY A 118 10.64 -6.58 -13.44
N ILE A 119 9.70 -6.31 -14.35
CA ILE A 119 9.88 -6.55 -15.78
C ILE A 119 10.84 -5.53 -16.39
N ALA A 120 10.63 -4.24 -16.09
CA ALA A 120 11.40 -3.14 -16.67
C ALA A 120 12.89 -3.21 -16.39
N VAL A 121 13.28 -3.63 -15.17
CA VAL A 121 14.70 -3.74 -14.77
C VAL A 121 15.44 -4.90 -15.40
N GLN A 122 14.74 -5.84 -16.05
CA GLN A 122 15.38 -6.99 -16.70
C GLN A 122 15.91 -6.66 -18.12
N ASN A 123 15.48 -5.54 -18.69
CA ASN A 123 15.93 -5.10 -20.01
C ASN A 123 16.67 -3.76 -19.90
N PRO A 124 18.00 -3.70 -20.08
CA PRO A 124 18.77 -2.45 -20.03
C PRO A 124 18.34 -1.39 -21.06
N ASN A 125 17.63 -1.80 -22.10
CA ASN A 125 17.11 -0.89 -23.13
C ASN A 125 15.75 -0.28 -22.76
N THR A 126 15.20 -0.56 -21.57
CA THR A 126 13.94 0.04 -21.13
C THR A 126 14.09 1.56 -21.05
N PRO A 127 13.24 2.34 -21.75
CA PRO A 127 13.34 3.79 -21.76
C PRO A 127 13.14 4.39 -20.37
N PHE A 128 13.85 5.47 -20.09
CA PHE A 128 13.73 6.22 -18.83
C PHE A 128 12.29 6.65 -18.51
N GLY A 129 11.51 7.04 -19.54
CA GLY A 129 10.10 7.39 -19.39
C GLY A 129 9.22 6.30 -18.76
N ILE A 130 9.55 5.04 -18.97
CA ILE A 130 8.84 3.91 -18.34
C ILE A 130 9.06 3.94 -16.82
N PHE A 131 10.30 4.17 -16.36
CA PHE A 131 10.62 4.29 -14.94
C PHE A 131 9.93 5.49 -14.29
N ILE A 132 9.78 6.62 -15.01
CA ILE A 132 9.00 7.77 -14.54
C ILE A 132 7.55 7.37 -14.26
N VAL A 133 6.90 6.69 -15.20
CA VAL A 133 5.51 6.25 -15.03
C VAL A 133 5.38 5.29 -13.84
N ILE A 134 6.26 4.31 -13.73
CA ILE A 134 6.24 3.36 -12.63
C ILE A 134 6.47 4.07 -11.28
N ALA A 135 7.40 5.03 -11.21
CA ALA A 135 7.68 5.83 -10.02
C ALA A 135 6.46 6.65 -9.57
N LEU A 136 5.75 7.26 -10.52
CA LEU A 136 4.48 7.96 -10.25
C LEU A 136 3.40 7.02 -9.72
N LEU A 137 3.30 5.80 -10.26
CA LEU A 137 2.38 4.77 -9.77
C LEU A 137 2.73 4.28 -8.35
N CYS A 138 4.01 4.21 -8.00
CA CYS A 138 4.42 3.92 -6.62
C CYS A 138 3.93 4.98 -5.62
N GLY A 139 3.66 6.20 -6.07
CA GLY A 139 3.08 7.25 -5.23
C GLY A 139 1.66 6.96 -4.73
N PHE A 140 0.88 6.14 -5.44
CA PHE A 140 -0.43 5.66 -4.95
C PHE A 140 -0.30 4.99 -3.58
N ALA A 141 0.82 4.33 -3.34
CA ALA A 141 1.13 3.70 -2.06
C ALA A 141 1.27 4.71 -0.92
N GLY A 142 1.96 5.84 -1.16
CA GLY A 142 2.10 6.93 -0.17
C GLY A 142 0.78 7.63 0.16
N ALA A 143 -0.16 7.65 -0.80
CA ALA A 143 -1.49 8.21 -0.63
C ALA A 143 -2.38 7.35 0.29
N ASN A 144 -2.13 6.03 0.37
CA ASN A 144 -2.89 5.10 1.24
C ASN A 144 -2.86 5.51 2.71
N PHE A 145 -1.86 6.25 3.15
CA PHE A 145 -1.81 6.77 4.51
C PHE A 145 -3.07 7.58 4.86
N ALA A 146 -3.49 8.50 4.00
CA ALA A 146 -4.64 9.37 4.25
C ALA A 146 -5.95 8.57 4.39
N SER A 147 -6.22 7.68 3.46
CA SER A 147 -7.44 6.85 3.48
C SER A 147 -7.43 5.83 4.63
N SER A 148 -6.27 5.23 4.93
CA SER A 148 -6.12 4.27 6.03
C SER A 148 -6.37 4.91 7.39
N MET A 149 -5.79 6.10 7.65
CA MET A 149 -6.01 6.85 8.88
C MET A 149 -7.46 7.26 9.03
N GLY A 150 -8.07 7.80 7.95
CA GLY A 150 -9.49 8.16 7.93
C GLY A 150 -10.39 6.95 8.21
N ASN A 151 -10.12 5.80 7.58
CA ASN A 151 -10.92 4.61 7.80
C ASN A 151 -10.87 4.11 9.25
N ILE A 152 -9.67 3.98 9.83
CA ILE A 152 -9.50 3.47 11.20
C ILE A 152 -10.10 4.41 12.24
N SER A 153 -10.10 5.73 12.00
CA SER A 153 -10.71 6.69 12.92
C SER A 153 -12.19 6.42 13.21
N PHE A 154 -12.95 5.89 12.24
CA PHE A 154 -14.37 5.56 12.41
C PHE A 154 -14.63 4.32 13.27
N PHE A 155 -13.65 3.43 13.44
CA PHE A 155 -13.83 2.19 14.18
C PHE A 155 -13.69 2.33 15.70
N PHE A 156 -12.95 3.33 16.17
CA PHE A 156 -12.59 3.45 17.58
C PHE A 156 -13.35 4.59 18.29
N PRO A 157 -13.70 4.42 19.58
CA PRO A 157 -14.24 5.52 20.38
C PRO A 157 -13.18 6.62 20.54
N LYS A 158 -13.60 7.86 20.70
CA LYS A 158 -12.73 9.05 20.79
C LYS A 158 -11.59 8.88 21.78
N ALA A 159 -11.88 8.29 22.94
CA ALA A 159 -10.87 8.04 23.99
C ALA A 159 -9.75 7.08 23.56
N LYS A 160 -9.98 6.17 22.60
CA LYS A 160 -9.02 5.16 22.12
C LYS A 160 -8.53 5.43 20.70
N GLN A 161 -9.08 6.43 20.02
CA GLN A 161 -8.80 6.76 18.62
C GLN A 161 -7.34 7.14 18.41
N GLY A 162 -6.77 7.97 19.29
CA GLY A 162 -5.36 8.38 19.20
C GLY A 162 -4.39 7.21 19.24
N SER A 163 -4.61 6.25 20.15
CA SER A 163 -3.78 5.04 20.22
C SER A 163 -3.94 4.15 18.99
N ALA A 164 -5.15 3.99 18.47
CA ALA A 164 -5.40 3.20 17.27
C ALA A 164 -4.73 3.81 16.03
N LEU A 165 -4.84 5.12 15.86
CA LEU A 165 -4.19 5.84 14.77
C LEU A 165 -2.67 5.84 14.91
N GLY A 166 -2.15 5.96 16.14
CA GLY A 166 -0.72 5.83 16.43
C GLY A 166 -0.17 4.46 16.04
N ILE A 167 -0.89 3.37 16.37
CA ILE A 167 -0.53 2.01 15.97
C ILE A 167 -0.60 1.87 14.45
N ASN A 168 -1.69 2.31 13.82
CA ASN A 168 -1.86 2.19 12.37
C ASN A 168 -0.78 2.95 11.61
N GLY A 169 -0.54 4.20 11.95
CA GLY A 169 0.48 5.03 11.30
C GLY A 169 1.91 4.60 11.66
N GLY A 170 2.19 4.33 12.93
CA GLY A 170 3.52 3.94 13.39
C GLY A 170 3.98 2.61 12.82
N LEU A 171 3.17 1.54 12.97
CA LEU A 171 3.52 0.24 12.40
C LEU A 171 3.45 0.23 10.88
N GLY A 172 2.54 1.00 10.26
CA GLY A 172 2.51 1.18 8.82
C GLY A 172 3.83 1.77 8.29
N ASN A 173 4.33 2.82 8.93
CA ASN A 173 5.61 3.47 8.56
C ASN A 173 6.84 2.55 8.69
N LEU A 174 6.78 1.46 9.47
CA LEU A 174 7.85 0.47 9.49
C LEU A 174 8.12 -0.13 8.10
N GLY A 175 7.16 -0.09 7.18
CA GLY A 175 7.36 -0.50 5.79
C GLY A 175 8.55 0.19 5.11
N VAL A 176 8.84 1.43 5.47
CA VAL A 176 10.04 2.16 5.00
C VAL A 176 11.32 1.41 5.39
N SER A 177 11.46 1.06 6.66
CA SER A 177 12.63 0.34 7.18
C SER A 177 12.67 -1.11 6.66
N VAL A 178 11.51 -1.77 6.60
CA VAL A 178 11.39 -3.13 6.07
C VAL A 178 11.85 -3.19 4.62
N MET A 179 11.45 -2.23 3.77
CA MET A 179 11.89 -2.18 2.38
C MET A 179 13.41 -2.00 2.27
N GLN A 180 13.97 -1.09 3.05
CA GLN A 180 15.40 -0.81 3.01
C GLN A 180 16.27 -1.94 3.55
N LEU A 181 15.72 -2.76 4.46
CA LEU A 181 16.39 -3.95 4.97
C LEU A 181 16.26 -5.13 4.01
N VAL A 182 15.06 -5.37 3.49
CA VAL A 182 14.75 -6.55 2.66
C VAL A 182 15.34 -6.44 1.26
N ALA A 183 15.27 -5.26 0.62
CA ALA A 183 15.73 -5.10 -0.76
C ALA A 183 17.19 -5.52 -0.97
N PRO A 184 18.19 -5.06 -0.18
CA PRO A 184 19.58 -5.48 -0.35
C PRO A 184 19.80 -6.98 -0.16
N LEU A 185 18.95 -7.63 0.65
CA LEU A 185 19.05 -9.07 0.89
C LEU A 185 18.52 -9.89 -0.29
N VAL A 186 17.34 -9.52 -0.81
CA VAL A 186 16.66 -10.33 -1.83
C VAL A 186 17.23 -10.18 -3.23
N ILE A 187 17.93 -9.08 -3.53
CA ILE A 187 18.51 -8.88 -4.87
C ILE A 187 19.66 -9.85 -5.19
N PHE A 188 20.30 -10.46 -4.18
CA PHE A 188 21.37 -11.45 -4.35
C PHE A 188 20.91 -12.90 -4.15
N VAL A 189 19.62 -13.12 -3.92
CA VAL A 189 19.06 -14.46 -3.74
C VAL A 189 18.21 -14.82 -4.97
N PRO A 190 18.29 -16.02 -5.54
CA PRO A 190 17.54 -16.39 -6.74
C PRO A 190 16.07 -16.73 -6.43
N VAL A 191 15.34 -15.82 -5.76
CA VAL A 191 13.96 -16.01 -5.28
C VAL A 191 13.00 -16.34 -6.42
N PHE A 192 13.15 -15.66 -7.56
CA PHE A 192 12.26 -15.81 -8.72
C PHE A 192 12.98 -16.43 -9.94
N ALA A 193 14.06 -17.18 -9.74
CA ALA A 193 14.77 -17.87 -10.81
C ALA A 193 13.86 -18.83 -11.60
N PHE A 194 12.87 -19.43 -10.95
CA PHE A 194 11.88 -20.30 -11.58
C PHE A 194 10.96 -19.56 -12.59
N LEU A 195 10.91 -18.23 -12.56
CA LEU A 195 10.24 -17.39 -13.55
C LEU A 195 11.16 -16.91 -14.67
N GLY A 196 12.38 -17.46 -14.76
CA GLY A 196 13.35 -17.06 -15.78
C GLY A 196 14.09 -15.76 -15.48
N VAL A 197 14.03 -15.27 -14.26
CA VAL A 197 14.80 -14.08 -13.83
C VAL A 197 16.26 -14.44 -13.69
N ASN A 198 17.04 -14.12 -14.72
CA ASN A 198 18.48 -14.23 -14.70
C ASN A 198 19.06 -12.91 -14.16
N GLY A 199 19.80 -12.99 -13.06
CA GLY A 199 20.49 -11.82 -12.53
C GLY A 199 21.69 -11.42 -13.40
N VAL A 200 22.17 -10.21 -13.17
CA VAL A 200 23.36 -9.67 -13.85
C VAL A 200 24.60 -9.98 -13.00
N PRO A 201 25.63 -10.66 -13.56
CA PRO A 201 26.88 -10.90 -12.85
C PRO A 201 27.57 -9.58 -12.46
N GLN A 202 28.04 -9.51 -11.22
CA GLN A 202 28.77 -8.37 -10.68
C GLN A 202 30.29 -8.66 -10.67
N ALA A 203 31.11 -7.61 -10.55
CA ALA A 203 32.57 -7.72 -10.55
C ALA A 203 33.14 -8.56 -9.38
N ASP A 204 32.37 -8.69 -8.29
CA ASP A 204 32.72 -9.50 -7.12
C ASP A 204 32.31 -10.99 -7.24
N GLY A 205 31.78 -11.38 -8.39
CA GLY A 205 31.30 -12.75 -8.64
C GLY A 205 29.88 -13.04 -8.16
N SER A 206 29.22 -12.09 -7.51
CA SER A 206 27.81 -12.20 -7.13
C SER A 206 26.90 -12.02 -8.36
N VAL A 207 25.66 -12.47 -8.27
CA VAL A 207 24.62 -12.27 -9.29
C VAL A 207 23.51 -11.40 -8.72
N MET A 208 23.27 -10.25 -9.33
CA MET A 208 22.26 -9.30 -8.88
C MET A 208 20.98 -9.42 -9.70
N SER A 209 19.89 -9.77 -9.05
CA SER A 209 18.53 -9.83 -9.62
C SER A 209 17.66 -8.71 -9.07
N LEU A 210 17.74 -7.51 -9.66
CA LEU A 210 17.06 -6.33 -9.15
C LEU A 210 15.52 -6.45 -9.20
N ALA A 211 14.98 -7.29 -10.09
CA ALA A 211 13.56 -7.62 -10.15
C ALA A 211 13.01 -8.17 -8.83
N ASN A 212 13.85 -8.88 -8.05
CA ASN A 212 13.44 -9.46 -6.77
C ASN A 212 13.03 -8.38 -5.76
N ALA A 213 13.67 -7.21 -5.78
CA ALA A 213 13.32 -6.09 -4.90
C ALA A 213 11.88 -5.59 -5.11
N ALA A 214 11.34 -5.75 -6.31
CA ALA A 214 9.98 -5.37 -6.66
C ALA A 214 9.00 -6.55 -6.49
N TRP A 215 9.34 -7.72 -6.99
CA TRP A 215 8.41 -8.86 -7.04
C TRP A 215 8.16 -9.54 -5.71
N ILE A 216 9.06 -9.42 -4.73
CA ILE A 216 8.85 -9.97 -3.38
C ILE A 216 7.58 -9.44 -2.72
N TRP A 217 7.15 -8.23 -3.06
CA TRP A 217 5.95 -7.61 -2.50
C TRP A 217 4.66 -8.09 -3.15
N VAL A 218 4.70 -8.64 -4.37
CA VAL A 218 3.51 -9.07 -5.13
C VAL A 218 2.69 -10.12 -4.38
N PRO A 219 3.25 -11.26 -3.93
CA PRO A 219 2.48 -12.24 -3.18
C PRO A 219 1.96 -11.69 -1.85
N LEU A 220 2.74 -10.84 -1.16
CA LEU A 220 2.33 -10.24 0.10
C LEU A 220 1.18 -9.25 -0.09
N LEU A 221 1.22 -8.43 -1.15
CA LEU A 221 0.11 -7.53 -1.53
C LEU A 221 -1.15 -8.32 -1.90
N ALA A 222 -1.01 -9.44 -2.60
CA ALA A 222 -2.15 -10.30 -2.93
C ALA A 222 -2.79 -10.88 -1.66
N ILE A 223 -1.99 -11.40 -0.73
CA ILE A 223 -2.48 -11.91 0.56
C ILE A 223 -3.16 -10.80 1.37
N ALA A 224 -2.55 -9.61 1.47
CA ALA A 224 -3.14 -8.48 2.18
C ALA A 224 -4.46 -8.01 1.55
N THR A 225 -4.55 -8.01 0.21
CA THR A 225 -5.77 -7.69 -0.53
C THR A 225 -6.89 -8.69 -0.22
N ILE A 226 -6.58 -9.99 -0.21
CA ILE A 226 -7.53 -11.05 0.15
C ILE A 226 -7.95 -10.91 1.63
N ALA A 227 -7.01 -10.63 2.53
CA ALA A 227 -7.31 -10.39 3.93
C ALA A 227 -8.23 -9.17 4.13
N ALA A 228 -7.99 -8.08 3.41
CA ALA A 228 -8.85 -6.90 3.42
C ALA A 228 -10.25 -7.22 2.86
N TRP A 229 -10.31 -7.97 1.75
CA TRP A 229 -11.58 -8.38 1.14
C TRP A 229 -12.43 -9.24 2.05
N SER A 230 -11.83 -10.22 2.72
CA SER A 230 -12.54 -11.21 3.55
C SER A 230 -12.73 -10.77 5.00
N GLY A 231 -11.83 -9.94 5.54
CA GLY A 231 -11.76 -9.63 6.97
C GLY A 231 -12.18 -8.22 7.37
N MET A 232 -12.12 -7.23 6.47
CA MET A 232 -12.52 -5.86 6.81
C MET A 232 -14.02 -5.63 6.69
N ASN A 233 -14.46 -4.55 7.33
CA ASN A 233 -15.85 -4.10 7.31
C ASN A 233 -15.96 -2.67 6.77
N ASP A 234 -17.14 -2.34 6.25
CA ASP A 234 -17.57 -0.97 5.95
C ASP A 234 -18.50 -0.48 7.05
N ILE A 235 -18.40 0.79 7.43
CA ILE A 235 -19.31 1.46 8.37
C ILE A 235 -20.28 2.32 7.58
N ALA A 236 -21.59 2.09 7.76
CA ALA A 236 -22.63 2.80 7.00
C ALA A 236 -22.62 4.31 7.28
N SER A 237 -22.40 4.72 8.53
CA SER A 237 -22.34 6.14 8.92
C SER A 237 -21.15 6.90 8.32
N SER A 238 -20.04 6.22 8.01
CA SER A 238 -18.89 6.87 7.35
C SER A 238 -19.22 7.33 5.93
N ARG A 239 -20.20 6.68 5.27
CA ARG A 239 -20.69 7.05 3.94
C ARG A 239 -21.74 8.16 3.99
N ALA A 240 -22.55 8.23 5.05
CA ALA A 240 -23.61 9.23 5.20
C ALA A 240 -23.07 10.66 5.33
N VAL A 241 -21.87 10.83 5.90
CA VAL A 241 -21.22 12.15 6.05
C VAL A 241 -20.93 12.80 4.69
N SER A 242 -20.74 12.02 3.63
CA SER A 242 -20.49 12.55 2.27
C SER A 242 -21.73 13.23 1.66
N TYR A 243 -22.94 12.81 2.01
CA TYR A 243 -24.17 13.35 1.42
C TYR A 243 -24.70 14.61 2.10
N THR A 244 -24.27 14.90 3.33
CA THR A 244 -24.73 16.07 4.10
C THR A 244 -23.90 17.34 3.84
N HIS A 245 -22.70 17.23 3.31
CA HIS A 245 -21.82 18.36 2.99
C HIS A 245 -21.86 18.80 1.53
N LEU A 246 -22.65 18.15 0.68
CA LEU A 246 -22.83 18.49 -0.75
C LEU A 246 -24.20 19.11 -1.06
N ARG A 247 -24.93 19.57 -0.03
CA ARG A 247 -26.15 20.38 -0.20
C ARG A 247 -25.98 21.78 0.35
#